data_0dbd23b140dc28b7dca94da109e86ec3
#
_entry.id   0dbd23b140dc28b7dca94da109e86ec3
#
_cell.length_a   1.000
_cell.length_b   1.000
_cell.length_c   1.000
_cell.angle_alpha   90.00
_cell.angle_beta   90.00
_cell.angle_gamma   90.00
#
_symmetry.space_group_name_H-M   'P 1'
#
loop_
_entity.id
_entity.type
_entity.pdbx_description
1 polymer ?
#
loop_
_entity_poly.entity_id
_entity_poly.type
_entity_poly.pdbx_seq_one_letter_code
_entity_poly.pdbx_strand_id
1 'polypeptide(L)'
;MKKILLTLVFTGVLLFIFAVPRNLVVVEISTGTWCTYCPGAAMGADDLIANGQPVAIVENHTGDSFANVYSNARHSYYNPSGVPTAYFDGLNAVVGGNHTQSMYSSYLPRVTSRFAVPSKYTISATGSLDGTNLNIVATVAKPEADTNTNVLLHCVVTESHIQYSWQGQTHLNFVNRLMLPNQNGTAVSLATGEEQTYNLSGIINPAWNINTCEVVLFLQNNATKEILQGVKYPRWELILFQ
;
A
#
# COMPACT_ATOMS: atom_id res chain seq x y z
N MET A 1 -15.29 5.97 71.31
CA MET A 1 -15.71 5.75 69.92
C MET A 1 -14.51 6.06 69.03
N LYS A 2 -13.80 5.02 68.48
CA LYS A 2 -12.66 5.18 67.57
C LYS A 2 -13.19 5.31 66.12
N LYS A 3 -12.96 6.44 65.47
CA LYS A 3 -13.27 6.63 64.04
C LYS A 3 -12.18 5.96 63.21
N ILE A 4 -12.53 4.91 62.47
CA ILE A 4 -11.67 4.26 61.48
C ILE A 4 -11.74 5.11 60.22
N LEU A 5 -10.62 5.73 59.83
CA LEU A 5 -10.47 6.44 58.57
C LEU A 5 -10.09 5.42 57.47
N LEU A 6 -11.03 5.12 56.60
CA LEU A 6 -10.79 4.20 55.46
C LEU A 6 -10.15 5.01 54.32
N THR A 7 -8.83 4.85 54.15
CA THR A 7 -8.11 5.46 53.04
C THR A 7 -8.28 4.60 51.79
N LEU A 8 -9.06 5.08 50.80
CA LEU A 8 -9.22 4.43 49.51
C LEU A 8 -7.94 4.70 48.67
N VAL A 9 -7.12 3.70 48.50
CA VAL A 9 -5.96 3.76 47.56
C VAL A 9 -6.47 3.51 46.15
N PHE A 10 -6.55 4.57 45.34
CA PHE A 10 -6.89 4.49 43.95
C PHE A 10 -5.62 4.09 43.17
N THR A 11 -5.42 2.82 42.89
CA THR A 11 -4.37 2.32 42.00
C THR A 11 -4.77 2.65 40.57
N GLY A 12 -4.31 3.78 40.06
CA GLY A 12 -4.42 4.11 38.64
C GLY A 12 -3.61 3.12 37.82
N VAL A 13 -4.28 2.29 36.99
CA VAL A 13 -3.63 1.50 35.96
C VAL A 13 -3.17 2.46 34.87
N LEU A 14 -1.87 2.72 34.79
CA LEU A 14 -1.28 3.42 33.63
C LEU A 14 -1.38 2.47 32.41
N LEU A 15 -2.36 2.69 31.56
CA LEU A 15 -2.42 2.09 30.23
C LEU A 15 -1.31 2.75 29.39
N PHE A 16 -0.20 2.07 29.20
CA PHE A 16 0.79 2.45 28.18
C PHE A 16 0.16 2.20 26.80
N ILE A 17 -0.30 3.27 26.17
CA ILE A 17 -0.72 3.22 24.76
C ILE A 17 0.57 3.23 23.94
N PHE A 18 0.97 2.07 23.44
CA PHE A 18 2.07 1.97 22.48
C PHE A 18 1.54 2.38 21.11
N ALA A 19 2.23 3.31 20.46
CA ALA A 19 1.93 3.67 19.08
C ALA A 19 1.96 2.43 18.18
N VAL A 20 0.99 2.30 17.28
CA VAL A 20 0.95 1.20 16.32
C VAL A 20 2.12 1.36 15.35
N PRO A 21 3.02 0.38 15.23
CA PRO A 21 4.11 0.48 14.28
C PRO A 21 3.58 0.51 12.85
N ARG A 22 4.26 1.25 11.98
CA ARG A 22 4.01 1.17 10.54
C ARG A 22 4.56 -0.16 10.03
N ASN A 23 3.75 -0.94 9.32
CA ASN A 23 4.17 -2.25 8.81
C ASN A 23 5.12 -2.09 7.60
N LEU A 24 4.76 -1.17 6.69
CA LEU A 24 5.55 -0.84 5.50
C LEU A 24 5.15 0.53 4.95
N VAL A 25 5.93 1.02 4.00
CA VAL A 25 5.64 2.23 3.22
C VAL A 25 5.09 1.80 1.84
N VAL A 26 3.94 2.32 1.46
CA VAL A 26 3.41 2.09 0.11
C VAL A 26 4.04 3.10 -0.83
N VAL A 27 4.68 2.58 -1.89
CA VAL A 27 5.31 3.40 -2.94
C VAL A 27 4.49 3.25 -4.21
N GLU A 28 3.77 4.30 -4.60
CA GLU A 28 3.03 4.34 -5.85
C GLU A 28 3.81 5.14 -6.89
N ILE A 29 4.01 4.54 -8.06
CA ILE A 29 4.81 5.14 -9.14
C ILE A 29 3.94 5.31 -10.37
N SER A 30 3.70 6.56 -10.79
CA SER A 30 3.15 6.83 -12.12
C SER A 30 4.25 6.66 -13.17
N THR A 31 4.05 5.75 -14.12
CA THR A 31 5.08 5.32 -15.06
C THR A 31 4.50 4.99 -16.45
N GLY A 32 5.36 4.63 -17.39
CA GLY A 32 4.97 4.12 -18.71
C GLY A 32 6.18 3.61 -19.50
N THR A 33 5.98 2.55 -20.27
CA THR A 33 7.05 1.88 -21.04
C THR A 33 7.61 2.73 -22.19
N TRP A 34 6.87 3.76 -22.62
CA TRP A 34 7.30 4.75 -23.60
C TRP A 34 8.24 5.81 -23.02
N CYS A 35 8.31 5.95 -21.71
CA CYS A 35 9.00 7.02 -21.02
C CYS A 35 10.50 6.71 -20.90
N THR A 36 11.35 7.58 -21.47
CA THR A 36 12.81 7.39 -21.51
C THR A 36 13.48 7.40 -20.12
N TYR A 37 12.90 8.10 -19.14
CA TYR A 37 13.47 8.24 -17.79
C TYR A 37 12.82 7.29 -16.76
N CYS A 38 11.80 6.54 -17.15
CA CYS A 38 11.11 5.60 -16.27
C CYS A 38 11.93 4.36 -15.87
N PRO A 39 12.94 3.90 -16.66
CA PRO A 39 13.79 2.79 -16.23
C PRO A 39 14.46 3.01 -14.87
N GLY A 40 14.92 4.22 -14.58
CA GLY A 40 15.53 4.53 -13.29
C GLY A 40 14.57 4.42 -12.11
N ALA A 41 13.28 4.74 -12.32
CA ALA A 41 12.25 4.56 -11.32
C ALA A 41 11.97 3.08 -11.05
N ALA A 42 11.84 2.26 -12.10
CA ALA A 42 11.67 0.81 -12.00
C ALA A 42 12.87 0.16 -11.28
N MET A 43 14.11 0.48 -11.69
CA MET A 43 15.31 0.01 -10.99
C MET A 43 15.34 0.45 -9.51
N GLY A 44 14.88 1.68 -9.21
CA GLY A 44 14.81 2.17 -7.83
C GLY A 44 13.79 1.40 -6.98
N ALA A 45 12.67 0.99 -7.57
CA ALA A 45 11.68 0.13 -6.94
C ALA A 45 12.23 -1.28 -6.69
N ASP A 46 12.88 -1.88 -7.69
CA ASP A 46 13.54 -3.18 -7.57
C ASP A 46 14.63 -3.18 -6.49
N ASP A 47 15.46 -2.14 -6.44
CA ASP A 47 16.52 -1.99 -5.44
C ASP A 47 15.97 -1.80 -4.02
N LEU A 48 14.82 -1.14 -3.83
CA LEU A 48 14.17 -1.09 -2.52
C LEU A 48 13.82 -2.49 -2.02
N ILE A 49 13.26 -3.34 -2.86
CA ILE A 49 12.93 -4.73 -2.53
C ILE A 49 14.20 -5.56 -2.32
N ALA A 50 15.16 -5.47 -3.23
CA ALA A 50 16.42 -6.23 -3.17
C ALA A 50 17.24 -5.92 -1.91
N ASN A 51 17.15 -4.68 -1.40
CA ASN A 51 17.80 -4.25 -0.15
C ASN A 51 16.90 -4.45 1.09
N GLY A 52 15.81 -5.22 1.00
CA GLY A 52 14.97 -5.60 2.13
C GLY A 52 14.24 -4.43 2.79
N GLN A 53 13.97 -3.34 2.06
CA GLN A 53 13.24 -2.21 2.62
C GLN A 53 11.78 -2.60 2.87
N PRO A 54 11.17 -2.11 3.98
CA PRO A 54 9.78 -2.40 4.31
C PRO A 54 8.84 -1.61 3.41
N VAL A 55 8.68 -2.05 2.16
CA VAL A 55 7.86 -1.37 1.15
C VAL A 55 6.88 -2.31 0.44
N ALA A 56 5.76 -1.77 0.00
CA ALA A 56 4.93 -2.32 -1.05
C ALA A 56 4.96 -1.37 -2.25
N ILE A 57 5.25 -1.89 -3.43
CA ILE A 57 5.36 -1.09 -4.64
C ILE A 57 4.11 -1.31 -5.51
N VAL A 58 3.60 -0.23 -6.10
CA VAL A 58 2.51 -0.25 -7.07
C VAL A 58 2.88 0.64 -8.25
N GLU A 59 3.16 0.06 -9.40
CA GLU A 59 3.42 0.79 -10.64
C GLU A 59 2.12 1.05 -11.40
N ASN A 60 1.75 2.32 -11.48
CA ASN A 60 0.55 2.79 -12.18
C ASN A 60 0.95 3.23 -13.60
N HIS A 61 0.87 2.29 -14.54
CA HIS A 61 1.17 2.53 -15.95
C HIS A 61 0.12 3.44 -16.60
N THR A 62 0.57 4.33 -17.47
CA THR A 62 -0.28 5.21 -18.28
C THR A 62 0.21 5.30 -19.71
N GLY A 63 -0.72 5.30 -20.67
CA GLY A 63 -0.43 5.51 -22.08
C GLY A 63 0.32 4.35 -22.76
N ASP A 64 0.33 3.15 -22.18
CA ASP A 64 0.92 1.95 -22.75
C ASP A 64 -0.01 0.72 -22.64
N SER A 65 0.46 -0.47 -23.04
CA SER A 65 -0.33 -1.69 -23.02
C SER A 65 -0.60 -2.26 -21.62
N PHE A 66 0.05 -1.74 -20.59
CA PHE A 66 -0.13 -2.13 -19.19
C PHE A 66 -1.06 -1.17 -18.43
N ALA A 67 -1.38 -0.03 -19.04
CA ALA A 67 -2.37 0.91 -18.53
C ALA A 67 -3.77 0.28 -18.51
N ASN A 68 -4.48 0.49 -17.43
CA ASN A 68 -5.85 0.02 -17.24
C ASN A 68 -6.69 1.07 -16.49
N VAL A 69 -7.97 0.77 -16.23
CA VAL A 69 -8.86 1.69 -15.52
C VAL A 69 -8.34 2.06 -14.13
N TYR A 70 -7.70 1.13 -13.44
CA TYR A 70 -7.20 1.30 -12.07
C TYR A 70 -5.95 2.17 -12.04
N SER A 71 -4.94 1.84 -12.87
CA SER A 71 -3.69 2.60 -12.95
C SER A 71 -3.92 4.03 -13.45
N ASN A 72 -4.80 4.22 -14.44
CA ASN A 72 -5.18 5.55 -14.93
C ASN A 72 -5.94 6.35 -13.86
N ALA A 73 -6.79 5.72 -13.05
CA ALA A 73 -7.48 6.39 -11.95
C ALA A 73 -6.49 6.85 -10.87
N ARG A 74 -5.50 6.00 -10.49
CA ARG A 74 -4.46 6.38 -9.54
C ARG A 74 -3.56 7.50 -10.08
N HIS A 75 -3.16 7.42 -11.36
CA HIS A 75 -2.44 8.49 -12.02
C HIS A 75 -3.22 9.82 -11.97
N SER A 76 -4.50 9.80 -12.35
CA SER A 76 -5.36 11.00 -12.30
C SER A 76 -5.58 11.53 -10.88
N TYR A 77 -5.71 10.64 -9.89
CA TYR A 77 -5.86 11.00 -8.48
C TYR A 77 -4.66 11.80 -7.96
N TYR A 78 -3.45 11.36 -8.28
CA TYR A 78 -2.23 12.08 -7.90
C TYR A 78 -1.99 13.30 -8.77
N ASN A 79 -2.38 13.26 -10.04
CA ASN A 79 -2.19 14.32 -11.04
C ASN A 79 -0.72 14.80 -11.10
N PRO A 80 0.24 13.90 -11.38
CA PRO A 80 1.65 14.27 -11.43
C PRO A 80 1.92 15.23 -12.58
N SER A 81 2.92 16.10 -12.42
CA SER A 81 3.37 17.01 -13.47
C SER A 81 4.10 16.30 -14.63
N GLY A 82 4.44 15.05 -14.44
CA GLY A 82 5.10 14.19 -15.44
C GLY A 82 5.36 12.79 -14.92
N VAL A 83 5.88 11.92 -15.78
CA VAL A 83 6.30 10.56 -15.43
C VAL A 83 7.80 10.38 -15.70
N PRO A 84 8.50 9.56 -14.87
CA PRO A 84 7.99 8.91 -13.69
C PRO A 84 7.78 9.88 -12.53
N THR A 85 6.80 9.60 -11.68
CA THR A 85 6.66 10.25 -10.37
C THR A 85 6.34 9.19 -9.33
N ALA A 86 7.18 9.10 -8.28
CA ALA A 86 7.01 8.18 -7.16
C ALA A 86 6.49 8.92 -5.92
N TYR A 87 5.46 8.38 -5.27
CA TYR A 87 4.86 8.87 -4.03
C TYR A 87 5.11 7.86 -2.91
N PHE A 88 5.52 8.33 -1.74
CA PHE A 88 5.84 7.51 -0.56
C PHE A 88 4.75 7.75 0.50
N ASP A 89 3.92 6.74 0.71
CA ASP A 89 2.65 6.86 1.45
C ASP A 89 1.78 8.02 0.94
N GLY A 90 1.69 8.19 -0.37
CA GLY A 90 0.89 9.22 -1.01
C GLY A 90 1.45 10.65 -0.93
N LEU A 91 2.60 10.81 -0.27
CA LEU A 91 3.28 12.08 0.00
C LEU A 91 4.72 12.07 -0.56
N ASN A 92 5.47 13.15 -0.30
CA ASN A 92 6.92 13.25 -0.51
C ASN A 92 7.37 12.83 -1.92
N ALA A 93 6.65 13.29 -2.95
CA ALA A 93 6.88 12.92 -4.33
C ALA A 93 8.34 13.13 -4.80
N VAL A 94 8.85 12.16 -5.54
CA VAL A 94 10.05 12.28 -6.36
C VAL A 94 9.62 12.32 -7.82
N VAL A 95 9.73 13.49 -8.44
CA VAL A 95 9.36 13.73 -9.84
C VAL A 95 10.59 13.53 -10.72
N GLY A 96 10.40 12.83 -11.84
CA GLY A 96 11.47 12.49 -12.76
C GLY A 96 12.21 11.20 -12.38
N GLY A 97 13.08 10.79 -13.28
CA GLY A 97 13.84 9.55 -13.17
C GLY A 97 15.17 9.63 -13.87
N ASN A 98 15.70 8.49 -14.29
CA ASN A 98 16.96 8.36 -14.99
C ASN A 98 16.85 7.25 -16.04
N HIS A 99 17.54 7.41 -17.17
CA HIS A 99 17.51 6.39 -18.21
C HIS A 99 18.30 5.13 -17.85
N THR A 100 19.42 5.28 -17.13
CA THR A 100 20.39 4.20 -16.89
C THR A 100 20.78 3.99 -15.43
N GLN A 101 20.40 4.90 -14.54
CA GLN A 101 20.76 4.86 -13.13
C GLN A 101 19.52 4.67 -12.25
N SER A 102 19.64 3.78 -11.27
CA SER A 102 18.60 3.56 -10.29
C SER A 102 18.28 4.82 -9.46
N MET A 103 17.00 5.03 -9.20
CA MET A 103 16.51 6.07 -8.30
C MET A 103 16.56 5.68 -6.81
N TYR A 104 17.17 4.54 -6.45
CA TYR A 104 17.24 4.04 -5.08
C TYR A 104 17.74 5.10 -4.08
N SER A 105 18.82 5.81 -4.40
CA SER A 105 19.40 6.85 -3.54
C SER A 105 18.45 8.01 -3.25
N SER A 106 17.54 8.31 -4.17
CA SER A 106 16.50 9.31 -4.00
C SER A 106 15.27 8.78 -3.24
N TYR A 107 15.00 7.49 -3.34
CA TYR A 107 13.83 6.82 -2.75
C TYR A 107 14.04 6.44 -1.29
N LEU A 108 15.22 5.88 -0.96
CA LEU A 108 15.53 5.39 0.38
C LEU A 108 15.27 6.41 1.50
N PRO A 109 15.70 7.69 1.40
CA PRO A 109 15.41 8.67 2.46
C PRO A 109 13.91 8.93 2.66
N ARG A 110 13.11 8.82 1.59
CA ARG A 110 11.64 8.96 1.66
C ARG A 110 11.00 7.79 2.37
N VAL A 111 11.42 6.56 2.02
CA VAL A 111 10.99 5.34 2.72
C VAL A 111 11.34 5.41 4.20
N THR A 112 12.60 5.71 4.54
CA THR A 112 13.08 5.80 5.93
C THR A 112 12.26 6.81 6.74
N SER A 113 12.03 8.00 6.19
CA SER A 113 11.27 9.04 6.88
C SER A 113 9.80 8.65 7.09
N ARG A 114 9.18 7.98 6.13
CA ARG A 114 7.79 7.54 6.25
C ARG A 114 7.64 6.34 7.18
N PHE A 115 8.56 5.39 7.12
CA PHE A 115 8.54 4.21 7.99
C PHE A 115 8.65 4.58 9.49
N ALA A 116 9.33 5.68 9.80
CA ALA A 116 9.44 6.19 11.17
C ALA A 116 8.13 6.82 11.72
N VAL A 117 7.12 7.06 10.87
CA VAL A 117 5.83 7.65 11.30
C VAL A 117 4.90 6.52 11.75
N PRO A 118 4.53 6.45 13.04
CA PRO A 118 3.62 5.40 13.52
C PRO A 118 2.22 5.57 12.91
N SER A 119 1.49 4.46 12.84
CA SER A 119 0.11 4.42 12.41
C SER A 119 -0.85 4.59 13.59
N LYS A 120 -2.11 4.88 13.28
CA LYS A 120 -3.26 4.84 14.19
C LYS A 120 -4.21 3.67 13.85
N TYR A 121 -3.82 2.87 12.87
CA TYR A 121 -4.61 1.77 12.32
C TYR A 121 -3.78 0.50 12.21
N THR A 122 -4.44 -0.64 12.32
CA THR A 122 -3.91 -1.93 11.90
C THR A 122 -4.70 -2.47 10.71
N ILE A 123 -4.04 -3.25 9.87
CA ILE A 123 -4.66 -3.98 8.76
C ILE A 123 -4.17 -5.41 8.83
N SER A 124 -5.07 -6.37 8.71
CA SER A 124 -4.77 -7.76 8.43
C SER A 124 -5.70 -8.27 7.34
N ALA A 125 -5.31 -9.32 6.62
CA ALA A 125 -6.18 -9.92 5.62
C ALA A 125 -5.93 -11.42 5.50
N THR A 126 -6.99 -12.13 5.10
CA THR A 126 -6.94 -13.48 4.57
C THR A 126 -7.56 -13.49 3.18
N GLY A 127 -7.29 -14.50 2.38
CA GLY A 127 -7.86 -14.56 1.05
C GLY A 127 -7.97 -15.98 0.50
N SER A 128 -8.79 -16.14 -0.52
CA SER A 128 -8.93 -17.38 -1.27
C SER A 128 -9.03 -17.10 -2.76
N LEU A 129 -8.58 -18.06 -3.55
CA LEU A 129 -8.72 -18.06 -5.00
C LEU A 129 -9.43 -19.35 -5.42
N ASP A 130 -10.66 -19.22 -5.93
CA ASP A 130 -11.43 -20.30 -6.51
C ASP A 130 -11.55 -20.09 -8.03
N GLY A 131 -10.78 -20.87 -8.79
CA GLY A 131 -10.59 -20.62 -10.21
C GLY A 131 -9.98 -19.25 -10.46
N THR A 132 -10.75 -18.32 -11.00
CA THR A 132 -10.38 -16.91 -11.20
C THR A 132 -10.97 -15.97 -10.15
N ASN A 133 -11.82 -16.47 -9.25
CA ASN A 133 -12.50 -15.64 -8.24
C ASN A 133 -11.56 -15.41 -7.06
N LEU A 134 -11.00 -14.21 -6.95
CA LEU A 134 -10.23 -13.79 -5.79
C LEU A 134 -11.18 -13.19 -4.75
N ASN A 135 -11.11 -13.72 -3.52
CA ASN A 135 -11.81 -13.18 -2.36
C ASN A 135 -10.79 -12.80 -1.29
N ILE A 136 -10.89 -11.58 -0.78
CA ILE A 136 -10.06 -11.03 0.29
C ILE A 136 -10.97 -10.61 1.43
N VAL A 137 -10.66 -11.07 2.63
CA VAL A 137 -11.31 -10.65 3.87
C VAL A 137 -10.31 -9.79 4.63
N ALA A 138 -10.49 -8.47 4.58
CA ALA A 138 -9.61 -7.50 5.23
C ALA A 138 -10.22 -7.04 6.55
N THR A 139 -9.45 -7.08 7.62
CA THR A 139 -9.83 -6.55 8.94
C THR A 139 -9.04 -5.29 9.22
N VAL A 140 -9.74 -4.21 9.51
CA VAL A 140 -9.17 -2.90 9.87
C VAL A 140 -9.58 -2.57 11.29
N ALA A 141 -8.60 -2.24 12.14
CA ALA A 141 -8.88 -1.71 13.47
C ALA A 141 -8.26 -0.32 13.65
N LYS A 142 -8.88 0.50 14.52
CA LYS A 142 -8.43 1.84 14.91
C LYS A 142 -8.14 1.90 16.43
N PRO A 143 -7.03 1.30 16.89
CA PRO A 143 -6.72 1.26 18.33
C PRO A 143 -6.43 2.64 18.94
N GLU A 144 -6.02 3.62 18.13
CA GLU A 144 -5.67 4.96 18.61
C GLU A 144 -6.53 6.04 17.96
N ALA A 145 -6.78 7.10 18.74
CA ALA A 145 -7.50 8.27 18.23
C ALA A 145 -6.66 9.05 17.20
N ASP A 146 -7.33 9.51 16.15
CA ASP A 146 -6.82 10.48 15.20
C ASP A 146 -7.95 11.41 14.71
N THR A 147 -7.58 12.39 13.91
CA THR A 147 -8.51 13.35 13.29
C THR A 147 -8.79 13.04 11.83
N ASN A 148 -8.31 11.89 11.31
CA ASN A 148 -8.55 11.52 9.93
C ASN A 148 -10.03 11.24 9.68
N THR A 149 -10.55 11.90 8.69
CA THR A 149 -11.87 11.67 8.08
C THR A 149 -11.68 11.30 6.63
N ASN A 150 -12.71 10.76 5.97
CA ASN A 150 -12.63 10.37 4.56
C ASN A 150 -11.51 9.36 4.28
N VAL A 151 -11.43 8.32 5.13
CA VAL A 151 -10.45 7.23 5.00
C VAL A 151 -11.02 6.16 4.07
N LEU A 152 -10.21 5.71 3.12
CA LEU A 152 -10.55 4.65 2.17
C LEU A 152 -9.59 3.48 2.35
N LEU A 153 -10.14 2.26 2.35
CA LEU A 153 -9.37 1.02 2.19
C LEU A 153 -9.22 0.73 0.69
N HIS A 154 -8.00 0.67 0.22
CA HIS A 154 -7.65 0.19 -1.11
C HIS A 154 -7.05 -1.21 -1.03
N CYS A 155 -7.38 -2.05 -2.00
CA CYS A 155 -6.79 -3.36 -2.20
C CYS A 155 -6.35 -3.45 -3.65
N VAL A 156 -5.05 -3.63 -3.87
CA VAL A 156 -4.42 -3.64 -5.19
C VAL A 156 -3.76 -4.99 -5.42
N VAL A 157 -4.01 -5.60 -6.57
CA VAL A 157 -3.26 -6.77 -7.05
C VAL A 157 -2.21 -6.27 -8.02
N THR A 158 -0.95 -6.55 -7.71
CA THR A 158 0.19 -6.25 -8.60
C THR A 158 0.75 -7.54 -9.18
N GLU A 159 1.34 -7.46 -10.37
CA GLU A 159 2.07 -8.56 -11.02
C GLU A 159 3.50 -8.13 -11.30
N SER A 160 4.45 -9.02 -11.02
CA SER A 160 5.88 -8.82 -11.27
C SER A 160 6.43 -9.88 -12.23
N HIS A 161 7.67 -9.67 -12.68
CA HIS A 161 8.39 -10.54 -13.61
C HIS A 161 7.70 -10.74 -14.96
N ILE A 162 6.94 -9.73 -15.42
CA ILE A 162 6.28 -9.73 -16.72
C ILE A 162 7.35 -9.53 -17.79
N GLN A 163 7.58 -10.54 -18.62
CA GLN A 163 8.57 -10.47 -19.70
C GLN A 163 8.15 -9.44 -20.74
N TYR A 164 8.86 -8.34 -20.81
CA TYR A 164 8.60 -7.26 -21.75
C TYR A 164 9.85 -6.38 -21.92
N SER A 165 10.35 -6.28 -23.16
CA SER A 165 11.52 -5.45 -23.47
C SER A 165 11.10 -3.99 -23.69
N TRP A 166 11.68 -3.06 -22.92
CA TRP A 166 11.38 -1.64 -23.02
C TRP A 166 12.54 -0.80 -22.48
N GLN A 167 12.92 0.27 -23.18
CA GLN A 167 13.93 1.22 -22.73
C GLN A 167 15.19 0.60 -22.10
N GLY A 168 15.64 -0.56 -22.62
CA GLY A 168 16.79 -1.29 -22.08
C GLY A 168 16.47 -2.24 -20.90
N GLN A 169 15.23 -2.27 -20.41
CA GLN A 169 14.75 -3.25 -19.44
C GLN A 169 14.21 -4.50 -20.12
N THR A 170 14.21 -5.64 -19.43
CA THR A 170 13.74 -6.94 -19.95
C THR A 170 12.43 -7.41 -19.37
N HIS A 171 11.95 -6.77 -18.31
CA HIS A 171 10.72 -7.14 -17.61
C HIS A 171 10.08 -5.92 -16.95
N LEU A 172 8.85 -6.10 -16.45
CA LEU A 172 8.13 -5.16 -15.61
C LEU A 172 7.83 -5.82 -14.27
N ASN A 173 7.87 -5.03 -13.20
CA ASN A 173 7.52 -5.44 -11.85
C ASN A 173 6.42 -4.56 -11.27
N PHE A 174 5.71 -5.07 -10.27
CA PHE A 174 4.73 -4.33 -9.46
C PHE A 174 3.61 -3.64 -10.23
N VAL A 175 3.30 -4.12 -11.44
CA VAL A 175 2.26 -3.53 -12.32
C VAL A 175 0.90 -3.64 -11.67
N ASN A 176 0.21 -2.53 -11.46
CA ASN A 176 -1.17 -2.48 -10.97
C ASN A 176 -2.11 -3.15 -11.98
N ARG A 177 -2.61 -4.34 -11.65
CA ARG A 177 -3.48 -5.14 -12.51
C ARG A 177 -4.95 -4.99 -12.18
N LEU A 178 -5.28 -4.89 -10.88
CA LEU A 178 -6.66 -4.92 -10.39
C LEU A 178 -6.75 -4.16 -9.09
N MET A 179 -7.86 -3.44 -8.88
CA MET A 179 -8.22 -2.90 -7.56
C MET A 179 -9.59 -3.42 -7.12
N LEU A 180 -9.70 -3.77 -5.85
CA LEU A 180 -10.90 -4.35 -5.24
C LEU A 180 -11.55 -3.38 -4.23
N PRO A 181 -12.87 -3.23 -4.28
CA PRO A 181 -13.79 -3.73 -5.30
C PRO A 181 -13.65 -2.97 -6.64
N ASN A 182 -13.00 -1.81 -6.63
CA ASN A 182 -12.68 -0.96 -7.78
C ASN A 182 -11.67 0.13 -7.36
N GLN A 183 -11.31 1.03 -8.27
CA GLN A 183 -10.35 2.13 -8.06
C GLN A 183 -10.74 3.16 -7.01
N ASN A 184 -12.01 3.23 -6.62
CA ASN A 184 -12.48 4.22 -5.63
C ASN A 184 -12.22 3.76 -4.19
N GLY A 185 -11.87 2.48 -3.98
CA GLY A 185 -11.71 1.89 -2.65
C GLY A 185 -13.02 1.72 -1.89
N THR A 186 -12.90 1.38 -0.61
CA THR A 186 -14.04 1.17 0.32
C THR A 186 -13.93 2.14 1.48
N ALA A 187 -15.00 2.85 1.79
CA ALA A 187 -15.01 3.80 2.91
C ALA A 187 -14.83 3.10 4.26
N VAL A 188 -13.94 3.66 5.10
CA VAL A 188 -13.66 3.20 6.46
C VAL A 188 -14.11 4.28 7.45
N SER A 189 -15.02 3.92 8.35
CA SER A 189 -15.52 4.80 9.40
C SER A 189 -15.52 4.05 10.73
N LEU A 190 -14.44 4.23 11.50
CA LEU A 190 -14.24 3.55 12.78
C LEU A 190 -14.04 4.58 13.90
N ALA A 191 -14.74 4.39 15.03
CA ALA A 191 -14.40 5.06 16.26
C ALA A 191 -13.11 4.44 16.85
N THR A 192 -12.47 5.15 17.79
CA THR A 192 -11.31 4.62 18.50
C THR A 192 -11.70 3.36 19.28
N GLY A 193 -10.90 2.31 19.14
CA GLY A 193 -11.12 0.99 19.74
C GLY A 193 -11.99 0.07 18.88
N GLU A 194 -12.53 0.52 17.77
CA GLU A 194 -13.34 -0.31 16.87
C GLU A 194 -12.51 -1.08 15.84
N GLU A 195 -13.08 -2.18 15.39
CA GLU A 195 -12.59 -3.04 14.32
C GLU A 195 -13.75 -3.36 13.36
N GLN A 196 -13.46 -3.43 12.07
CA GLN A 196 -14.42 -3.82 11.05
C GLN A 196 -13.77 -4.69 9.97
N THR A 197 -14.54 -5.67 9.50
CA THR A 197 -14.14 -6.57 8.41
C THR A 197 -14.80 -6.14 7.09
N TYR A 198 -14.01 -6.20 6.01
CA TYR A 198 -14.39 -5.83 4.64
C TYR A 198 -14.18 -7.03 3.73
N ASN A 199 -15.24 -7.44 3.03
CA ASN A 199 -15.18 -8.49 2.03
C ASN A 199 -14.97 -7.86 0.67
N LEU A 200 -13.83 -8.16 0.03
CA LEU A 200 -13.43 -7.61 -1.26
C LEU A 200 -13.28 -8.78 -2.24
N SER A 201 -13.87 -8.65 -3.42
CA SER A 201 -13.79 -9.73 -4.42
C SER A 201 -13.58 -9.16 -5.82
N GLY A 202 -12.99 -9.98 -6.70
CA GLY A 202 -12.77 -9.66 -8.10
C GLY A 202 -12.30 -10.86 -8.91
N ILE A 203 -12.18 -10.65 -10.21
CA ILE A 203 -11.79 -11.68 -11.15
C ILE A 203 -10.34 -11.46 -11.58
N ILE A 204 -9.50 -12.45 -11.35
CA ILE A 204 -8.13 -12.51 -11.84
C ILE A 204 -8.15 -12.90 -13.32
N ASN A 205 -7.45 -12.15 -14.15
CA ASN A 205 -7.27 -12.53 -15.53
C ASN A 205 -6.37 -13.78 -15.61
N PRO A 206 -6.82 -14.89 -16.24
CA PRO A 206 -6.05 -16.13 -16.31
C PRO A 206 -4.73 -16.00 -17.10
N ALA A 207 -4.55 -14.91 -17.85
CA ALA A 207 -3.29 -14.64 -18.55
C ALA A 207 -2.18 -14.11 -17.61
N TRP A 208 -2.49 -13.69 -16.39
CA TRP A 208 -1.48 -13.23 -15.43
C TRP A 208 -0.79 -14.41 -14.76
N ASN A 209 0.50 -14.24 -14.47
CA ASN A 209 1.22 -15.22 -13.66
C ASN A 209 0.90 -14.99 -12.19
N ILE A 210 -0.09 -15.72 -11.70
CA ILE A 210 -0.58 -15.57 -10.33
C ILE A 210 0.50 -15.84 -9.26
N ASN A 211 1.57 -16.58 -9.58
CA ASN A 211 2.66 -16.86 -8.63
C ASN A 211 3.58 -15.64 -8.43
N THR A 212 3.52 -14.66 -9.30
CA THR A 212 4.25 -13.39 -9.21
C THR A 212 3.36 -12.22 -8.85
N CYS A 213 2.11 -12.50 -8.43
CA CYS A 213 1.18 -11.49 -7.94
C CYS A 213 1.32 -11.31 -6.43
N GLU A 214 1.18 -10.06 -5.99
CA GLU A 214 1.03 -9.67 -4.58
C GLU A 214 -0.30 -8.93 -4.40
N VAL A 215 -0.85 -9.02 -3.19
CA VAL A 215 -2.00 -8.21 -2.75
C VAL A 215 -1.48 -7.15 -1.80
N VAL A 216 -1.68 -5.90 -2.16
CA VAL A 216 -1.31 -4.72 -1.36
C VAL A 216 -2.59 -4.08 -0.83
N LEU A 217 -2.74 -3.99 0.49
CA LEU A 217 -3.84 -3.27 1.12
C LEU A 217 -3.30 -2.03 1.83
N PHE A 218 -4.00 -0.92 1.70
CA PHE A 218 -3.64 0.30 2.42
C PHE A 218 -4.84 1.18 2.75
N LEU A 219 -4.72 1.89 3.86
CA LEU A 219 -5.67 2.93 4.26
C LEU A 219 -5.14 4.29 3.83
N GLN A 220 -5.95 5.03 3.09
CA GLN A 220 -5.60 6.35 2.57
C GLN A 220 -6.60 7.40 3.01
N ASN A 221 -6.12 8.51 3.54
CA ASN A 221 -6.93 9.72 3.71
C ASN A 221 -7.11 10.36 2.33
N ASN A 222 -8.33 10.31 1.80
CA ASN A 222 -8.62 10.78 0.44
C ASN A 222 -8.46 12.30 0.25
N ALA A 223 -8.52 13.08 1.33
CA ALA A 223 -8.37 14.53 1.27
C ALA A 223 -6.88 14.96 1.26
N THR A 224 -6.05 14.33 2.08
CA THR A 224 -4.61 14.65 2.20
C THR A 224 -3.74 13.84 1.28
N LYS A 225 -4.27 12.74 0.73
CA LYS A 225 -3.58 11.68 -0.02
C LYS A 225 -2.66 10.81 0.84
N GLU A 226 -2.47 11.11 2.12
CA GLU A 226 -1.61 10.34 3.01
C GLU A 226 -2.10 8.91 3.19
N ILE A 227 -1.22 7.93 2.96
CA ILE A 227 -1.46 6.55 3.33
C ILE A 227 -1.08 6.38 4.81
N LEU A 228 -2.06 5.93 5.60
CA LEU A 228 -2.00 5.87 7.05
C LEU A 228 -1.40 4.56 7.55
N GLN A 229 -1.64 3.46 6.82
CA GLN A 229 -1.09 2.12 7.07
C GLN A 229 -1.13 1.32 5.78
N GLY A 230 -0.20 0.40 5.61
CA GLY A 230 -0.19 -0.54 4.50
C GLY A 230 0.29 -1.93 4.93
N VAL A 231 -0.17 -2.96 4.23
CA VAL A 231 0.32 -4.34 4.34
C VAL A 231 0.39 -4.96 2.94
N LYS A 232 1.24 -5.96 2.76
CA LYS A 232 1.27 -6.74 1.53
C LYS A 232 1.35 -8.23 1.84
N TYR A 233 0.78 -9.01 0.96
CA TYR A 233 0.78 -10.46 1.03
C TYR A 233 1.13 -11.02 -0.34
N PRO A 234 2.16 -11.87 -0.47
CA PRO A 234 2.30 -12.72 -1.63
C PRO A 234 1.05 -13.62 -1.71
N ARG A 235 0.59 -13.91 -2.91
CA ARG A 235 -0.64 -14.68 -3.13
C ARG A 235 -0.74 -15.93 -2.27
N TRP A 236 0.35 -16.70 -2.16
CA TRP A 236 0.36 -17.98 -1.46
C TRP A 236 0.20 -17.84 0.07
N GLU A 237 0.59 -16.71 0.67
CA GLU A 237 0.37 -16.47 2.11
C GLU A 237 -1.10 -16.23 2.44
N LEU A 238 -1.88 -15.60 1.56
CA LEU A 238 -3.31 -15.40 1.76
C LEU A 238 -4.12 -16.71 1.78
N ILE A 239 -3.60 -17.75 1.11
CA ILE A 239 -4.29 -19.05 0.95
C ILE A 239 -3.92 -20.03 2.08
N LEU A 240 -2.75 -19.89 2.72
CA LEU A 240 -2.27 -20.81 3.75
C LEU A 240 -2.89 -20.61 5.15
N PHE A 241 -3.67 -19.56 5.36
CA PHE A 241 -4.31 -19.24 6.63
C PHE A 241 -5.83 -19.51 6.64
N GLN A 242 -6.27 -20.48 5.83
CA GLN A 242 -7.65 -21.01 5.88
C GLN A 242 -7.77 -22.16 6.87
#